data_f0a4d3aaa95fab512063c0a9cc686138
#
_entry.id   f0a4d3aaa95fab512063c0a9cc686138
#
_cell.length_a   1.000
_cell.length_b   1.000
_cell.length_c   1.000
_cell.angle_alpha   90.00
_cell.angle_beta   90.00
_cell.angle_gamma   90.00
#
_symmetry.space_group_name_H-M   'P 1'
#
loop_
_entity.id
_entity.type
_entity.pdbx_description
1 polymer ?
#
loop_
_entity_poly.entity_id
_entity_poly.type
_entity_poly.pdbx_seq_one_letter_code
_entity_poly.pdbx_strand_id
1 'polypeptide(L)'
;MAGGITEFLLKHTGLCPVSFHMPGHKGSELYRRLGYGDFLEHIMDCDITEIPGADNLFQTEGIIRETQEKYQNLYGVKKSYLLINGTSGGLIAGILASVEPGGSLILARNCHKAVFNALTLGNIKPVYAYPEEEARYGIAGVTTADEIDRLMREHPEARAVVLPSPNYYGICSDIAGIAETVHSHDGILIVDQAHGAHLKFMKDQPAAAEDCGADIIVDSIHKTLASFTQSAVLHVNSERISLPVLEDQLQKIESTSPSYLLMASLDLNGDIMREHGTSLFTQWQENLDVFYREAEKIPGLRMLQPADLQGGSMDQTKIDLDMSALGLSGARLEQELIKRDIFCELTTGNILMCMTGIGNTQADYEKLLAALQEIAEQESRGDRMVQDVPRDAEKPKHTKLSENPAKSKIPWNKKRPLQDT
;
A
#
# COMPACT_ATOMS: atom_id res chain seq x y z
N MET A 1 -5.55 16.07 31.03
CA MET A 1 -5.81 14.62 30.82
C MET A 1 -5.41 14.32 29.39
N ALA A 2 -4.67 13.26 29.16
CA ALA A 2 -4.40 12.82 27.79
C ALA A 2 -5.75 12.37 27.22
N GLY A 3 -6.22 13.05 26.19
CA GLY A 3 -7.48 12.73 25.52
C GLY A 3 -7.45 11.36 24.86
N GLY A 4 -8.61 10.75 24.67
CA GLY A 4 -8.75 9.49 23.97
C GLY A 4 -8.57 9.66 22.45
N ILE A 5 -8.67 8.56 21.70
CA ILE A 5 -8.55 8.54 20.22
C ILE A 5 -9.53 9.52 19.58
N THR A 6 -10.79 9.55 20.03
CA THR A 6 -11.83 10.44 19.49
C THR A 6 -11.45 11.90 19.62
N GLU A 7 -10.94 12.32 20.80
CA GLU A 7 -10.53 13.70 21.05
C GLU A 7 -9.35 14.09 20.15
N PHE A 8 -8.37 13.18 19.99
CA PHE A 8 -7.25 13.39 19.09
C PHE A 8 -7.72 13.59 17.64
N LEU A 9 -8.61 12.71 17.14
CA LEU A 9 -9.10 12.77 15.76
C LEU A 9 -9.86 14.07 15.49
N LEU A 10 -10.76 14.47 16.41
CA LEU A 10 -11.51 15.71 16.29
C LEU A 10 -10.60 16.94 16.31
N LYS A 11 -9.58 16.94 17.18
CA LYS A 11 -8.59 18.02 17.20
C LYS A 11 -7.78 18.08 15.91
N HIS A 12 -7.31 16.93 15.42
CA HIS A 12 -6.55 16.84 14.17
C HIS A 12 -7.38 17.36 12.99
N THR A 13 -8.63 16.91 12.86
CA THR A 13 -9.54 17.37 11.81
C THR A 13 -9.78 18.89 11.89
N GLY A 14 -9.86 19.45 13.10
CA GLY A 14 -10.04 20.89 13.32
C GLY A 14 -8.86 21.76 12.86
N LEU A 15 -7.67 21.18 12.62
CA LEU A 15 -6.50 21.87 12.04
C LEU A 15 -6.61 22.05 10.52
N CYS A 16 -7.56 21.40 9.86
CA CYS A 16 -7.64 21.33 8.39
C CYS A 16 -6.29 20.98 7.74
N PRO A 17 -5.63 19.88 8.15
CA PRO A 17 -4.30 19.56 7.69
C PRO A 17 -4.27 19.17 6.22
N VAL A 18 -3.16 19.47 5.54
CA VAL A 18 -2.89 18.89 4.23
C VAL A 18 -2.26 17.51 4.41
N SER A 19 -2.86 16.51 3.76
CA SER A 19 -2.48 15.12 3.89
C SER A 19 -1.75 14.62 2.64
N PHE A 20 -0.47 14.27 2.83
CA PHE A 20 0.33 13.49 1.91
C PHE A 20 0.67 12.11 2.50
N HIS A 21 -0.29 11.53 3.23
CA HIS A 21 -0.27 10.18 3.78
C HIS A 21 -1.60 9.47 3.47
N MET A 22 -1.70 8.17 3.74
CA MET A 22 -2.96 7.42 3.63
C MET A 22 -4.04 8.01 4.56
N PRO A 23 -5.32 7.95 4.20
CA PRO A 23 -5.93 7.32 3.02
C PRO A 23 -5.97 8.23 1.79
N GLY A 24 -6.20 7.60 0.60
CA GLY A 24 -6.19 8.29 -0.70
C GLY A 24 -7.30 9.31 -0.91
N HIS A 25 -8.45 9.15 -0.25
CA HIS A 25 -9.59 10.08 -0.36
C HIS A 25 -9.33 11.46 0.28
N LYS A 26 -8.33 11.59 1.14
CA LYS A 26 -7.91 12.84 1.82
C LYS A 26 -9.03 13.58 2.59
N GLY A 27 -10.06 12.86 3.02
CA GLY A 27 -11.18 13.42 3.76
C GLY A 27 -12.53 13.34 3.03
N SER A 28 -13.53 14.06 3.54
CA SER A 28 -14.92 13.97 3.05
C SER A 28 -15.19 14.81 1.80
N GLU A 29 -14.30 15.76 1.46
CA GLU A 29 -14.53 16.73 0.38
C GLU A 29 -14.67 16.06 -0.98
N LEU A 30 -13.86 15.05 -1.27
CA LEU A 30 -13.96 14.28 -2.51
C LEU A 30 -15.39 13.72 -2.71
N TYR A 31 -15.93 13.06 -1.68
CA TYR A 31 -17.25 12.44 -1.73
C TYR A 31 -18.35 13.50 -1.89
N ARG A 32 -18.29 14.61 -1.13
CA ARG A 32 -19.28 15.69 -1.22
C ARG A 32 -19.31 16.32 -2.60
N ARG A 33 -18.14 16.63 -3.14
CA ARG A 33 -17.97 17.22 -4.49
C ARG A 33 -18.51 16.31 -5.60
N LEU A 34 -18.43 15.01 -5.43
CA LEU A 34 -18.90 14.02 -6.40
C LEU A 34 -20.36 13.58 -6.18
N GLY A 35 -21.06 14.15 -5.18
CA GLY A 35 -22.47 13.86 -4.93
C GLY A 35 -22.74 12.68 -3.99
N TYR A 36 -21.72 12.14 -3.32
CA TYR A 36 -21.86 11.00 -2.39
C TYR A 36 -21.92 11.44 -0.91
N GLY A 37 -22.28 12.70 -0.63
CA GLY A 37 -22.33 13.25 0.72
C GLY A 37 -23.35 12.56 1.63
N ASP A 38 -24.49 12.16 1.09
CA ASP A 38 -25.59 11.52 1.83
C ASP A 38 -25.15 10.26 2.58
N PHE A 39 -24.31 9.43 1.96
CA PHE A 39 -23.77 8.24 2.62
C PHE A 39 -22.96 8.62 3.88
N LEU A 40 -22.16 9.69 3.81
CA LEU A 40 -21.35 10.14 4.94
C LEU A 40 -22.21 10.69 6.08
N GLU A 41 -23.33 11.31 5.76
CA GLU A 41 -24.26 11.86 6.77
C GLU A 41 -25.01 10.75 7.52
N HIS A 42 -25.26 9.62 6.87
CA HIS A 42 -25.98 8.47 7.44
C HIS A 42 -25.04 7.30 7.82
N ILE A 43 -23.74 7.51 7.92
CA ILE A 43 -22.75 6.44 8.08
C ILE A 43 -23.03 5.54 9.29
N MET A 44 -23.52 6.13 10.41
CA MET A 44 -23.84 5.36 11.61
C MET A 44 -25.12 4.52 11.46
N ASP A 45 -26.07 4.98 10.67
CA ASP A 45 -27.30 4.23 10.38
C ASP A 45 -27.07 3.11 9.36
N CYS A 46 -25.97 3.21 8.59
CA CYS A 46 -25.52 2.19 7.63
C CYS A 46 -24.63 1.10 8.25
N ASP A 47 -24.26 1.18 9.52
CA ASP A 47 -23.44 0.16 10.20
C ASP A 47 -24.31 -1.03 10.62
N ILE A 48 -24.48 -1.96 9.69
CA ILE A 48 -25.28 -3.16 9.83
C ILE A 48 -24.42 -4.43 9.74
N THR A 49 -25.05 -5.57 9.96
CA THR A 49 -24.46 -6.89 9.70
C THR A 49 -25.22 -7.62 8.60
N GLU A 50 -25.05 -8.93 8.47
CA GLU A 50 -25.73 -9.81 7.51
C GLU A 50 -27.22 -9.94 7.85
N ILE A 51 -28.04 -9.07 7.29
CA ILE A 51 -29.51 -9.13 7.39
C ILE A 51 -30.11 -9.56 6.04
N PRO A 52 -31.37 -10.00 5.98
CA PRO A 52 -32.03 -10.34 4.72
C PRO A 52 -31.93 -9.21 3.69
N GLY A 53 -31.34 -9.49 2.53
CA GLY A 53 -31.09 -8.55 1.45
C GLY A 53 -29.70 -7.89 1.45
N ALA A 54 -28.90 -8.06 2.52
CA ALA A 54 -27.56 -7.49 2.60
C ALA A 54 -26.45 -8.39 2.03
N ASP A 55 -26.77 -9.60 1.59
CA ASP A 55 -25.82 -10.61 1.07
C ASP A 55 -24.88 -11.18 2.16
N ASN A 56 -23.94 -12.07 1.79
CA ASN A 56 -22.94 -12.67 2.69
C ASN A 56 -21.56 -12.67 2.00
N LEU A 57 -20.53 -12.17 2.69
CA LEU A 57 -19.19 -12.02 2.09
C LEU A 57 -18.57 -13.34 1.64
N PHE A 58 -18.91 -14.46 2.28
CA PHE A 58 -18.36 -15.79 1.98
C PHE A 58 -19.26 -16.65 1.06
N GLN A 59 -20.49 -16.18 0.79
CA GLN A 59 -21.46 -16.83 -0.10
C GLN A 59 -22.19 -15.76 -0.89
N THR A 60 -21.44 -15.01 -1.70
CA THR A 60 -21.94 -13.82 -2.39
C THR A 60 -22.95 -14.21 -3.49
N GLU A 61 -24.17 -13.71 -3.41
CA GLU A 61 -25.24 -13.96 -4.38
C GLU A 61 -25.94 -12.66 -4.85
N GLY A 62 -25.76 -11.56 -4.10
CA GLY A 62 -26.42 -10.26 -4.31
C GLY A 62 -25.45 -9.09 -4.45
N ILE A 63 -25.63 -8.05 -3.64
CA ILE A 63 -24.96 -6.76 -3.73
C ILE A 63 -23.43 -6.83 -3.55
N ILE A 64 -22.95 -7.76 -2.73
CA ILE A 64 -21.51 -7.97 -2.56
C ILE A 64 -20.93 -8.57 -3.83
N ARG A 65 -21.61 -9.56 -4.45
CA ARG A 65 -21.18 -10.12 -5.73
C ARG A 65 -21.18 -9.07 -6.83
N GLU A 66 -22.19 -8.22 -6.90
CA GLU A 66 -22.27 -7.12 -7.88
C GLU A 66 -21.06 -6.16 -7.73
N THR A 67 -20.68 -5.85 -6.48
CA THR A 67 -19.50 -5.04 -6.21
C THR A 67 -18.20 -5.76 -6.61
N GLN A 68 -18.06 -7.06 -6.34
CA GLN A 68 -16.91 -7.85 -6.81
C GLN A 68 -16.82 -7.86 -8.34
N GLU A 69 -17.95 -8.04 -9.05
CA GLU A 69 -18.03 -7.99 -10.52
C GLU A 69 -17.68 -6.60 -11.06
N LYS A 70 -18.05 -5.51 -10.35
CA LYS A 70 -17.66 -4.14 -10.66
C LYS A 70 -16.13 -4.02 -10.69
N TYR A 71 -15.42 -4.51 -9.66
CA TYR A 71 -13.95 -4.52 -9.61
C TYR A 71 -13.34 -5.43 -10.67
N GLN A 72 -13.93 -6.60 -10.91
CA GLN A 72 -13.50 -7.50 -11.97
C GLN A 72 -13.51 -6.82 -13.33
N ASN A 73 -14.56 -6.06 -13.62
CA ASN A 73 -14.69 -5.31 -14.89
C ASN A 73 -13.73 -4.11 -14.95
N LEU A 74 -13.58 -3.36 -13.84
CA LEU A 74 -12.70 -2.20 -13.78
C LEU A 74 -11.23 -2.58 -14.02
N TYR A 75 -10.78 -3.69 -13.41
CA TYR A 75 -9.39 -4.14 -13.52
C TYR A 75 -9.15 -5.11 -14.67
N GLY A 76 -10.22 -5.64 -15.30
CA GLY A 76 -10.12 -6.57 -16.43
C GLY A 76 -9.57 -7.94 -16.03
N VAL A 77 -9.89 -8.41 -14.83
CA VAL A 77 -9.42 -9.68 -14.24
C VAL A 77 -10.50 -10.75 -14.21
N LYS A 78 -10.13 -12.01 -13.96
CA LYS A 78 -11.07 -13.14 -13.94
C LYS A 78 -11.98 -13.17 -12.73
N LYS A 79 -11.45 -12.78 -11.56
CA LYS A 79 -12.21 -12.74 -10.30
C LYS A 79 -11.65 -11.68 -9.37
N SER A 80 -12.54 -11.04 -8.60
CA SER A 80 -12.17 -10.08 -7.55
C SER A 80 -12.86 -10.44 -6.24
N TYR A 81 -12.18 -10.26 -5.12
CA TYR A 81 -12.70 -10.47 -3.77
C TYR A 81 -12.53 -9.21 -2.94
N LEU A 82 -13.59 -8.74 -2.30
CA LEU A 82 -13.51 -7.64 -1.35
C LEU A 82 -12.81 -8.11 -0.07
N LEU A 83 -11.91 -7.29 0.45
CA LEU A 83 -11.15 -7.56 1.67
C LEU A 83 -11.43 -6.47 2.71
N ILE A 84 -11.82 -6.89 3.90
CA ILE A 84 -12.05 -6.01 5.05
C ILE A 84 -10.92 -6.06 6.09
N ASN A 85 -10.00 -7.03 5.97
CA ASN A 85 -8.78 -7.11 6.78
C ASN A 85 -7.54 -6.60 6.02
N GLY A 86 -7.78 -5.73 5.03
CA GLY A 86 -6.74 -5.10 4.22
C GLY A 86 -6.00 -6.08 3.31
N THR A 87 -5.04 -5.58 2.58
CA THR A 87 -4.13 -6.42 1.78
C THR A 87 -3.37 -7.44 2.64
N SER A 88 -3.24 -7.20 3.95
CA SER A 88 -2.64 -8.18 4.86
C SER A 88 -3.41 -9.50 4.87
N GLY A 89 -4.73 -9.44 4.94
CA GLY A 89 -5.60 -10.62 4.84
C GLY A 89 -5.47 -11.30 3.48
N GLY A 90 -5.57 -10.53 2.40
CA GLY A 90 -5.45 -11.02 1.03
C GLY A 90 -4.11 -11.69 0.73
N LEU A 91 -3.00 -11.09 1.14
CA LEU A 91 -1.67 -11.68 0.97
C LEU A 91 -1.51 -13.00 1.73
N ILE A 92 -1.99 -13.04 2.98
CA ILE A 92 -1.94 -14.28 3.77
C ILE A 92 -2.78 -15.37 3.08
N ALA A 93 -4.01 -15.07 2.72
CA ALA A 93 -4.90 -16.03 2.07
C ALA A 93 -4.36 -16.49 0.70
N GLY A 94 -3.87 -15.57 -0.13
CA GLY A 94 -3.27 -15.86 -1.44
C GLY A 94 -2.05 -16.77 -1.35
N ILE A 95 -1.15 -16.50 -0.38
CA ILE A 95 0.04 -17.33 -0.15
C ILE A 95 -0.37 -18.73 0.35
N LEU A 96 -1.27 -18.81 1.34
CA LEU A 96 -1.73 -20.09 1.88
C LEU A 96 -2.54 -20.92 0.87
N ALA A 97 -3.14 -20.27 -0.14
CA ALA A 97 -3.81 -20.97 -1.25
C ALA A 97 -2.84 -21.45 -2.33
N SER A 98 -1.65 -20.83 -2.41
CA SER A 98 -0.65 -21.11 -3.46
C SER A 98 0.47 -22.04 -3.01
N VAL A 99 0.66 -22.25 -1.70
CA VAL A 99 1.75 -23.04 -1.14
C VAL A 99 1.22 -24.01 -0.10
N GLU A 100 1.47 -25.30 -0.32
CA GLU A 100 1.10 -26.35 0.63
C GLU A 100 1.81 -26.17 1.98
N PRO A 101 1.18 -26.57 3.09
CA PRO A 101 1.80 -26.51 4.41
C PRO A 101 3.16 -27.24 4.46
N GLY A 102 4.20 -26.53 4.90
CA GLY A 102 5.56 -27.03 4.92
C GLY A 102 6.33 -26.91 3.60
N GLY A 103 5.68 -26.39 2.54
CA GLY A 103 6.30 -26.08 1.26
C GLY A 103 7.26 -24.90 1.31
N SER A 104 7.75 -24.45 0.15
CA SER A 104 8.69 -23.34 0.00
C SER A 104 8.09 -22.20 -0.81
N LEU A 105 8.44 -20.95 -0.44
CA LEU A 105 8.01 -19.73 -1.12
C LEU A 105 9.23 -18.86 -1.41
N ILE A 106 9.39 -18.43 -2.67
CA ILE A 106 10.32 -17.35 -3.01
C ILE A 106 9.64 -16.01 -2.71
N LEU A 107 10.34 -15.15 -1.95
CA LEU A 107 9.80 -13.84 -1.58
C LEU A 107 10.89 -12.77 -1.62
N ALA A 108 10.51 -11.58 -2.12
CA ALA A 108 11.40 -10.43 -2.06
C ALA A 108 11.64 -10.03 -0.61
N ARG A 109 12.90 -9.70 -0.25
CA ARG A 109 13.30 -9.41 1.14
C ARG A 109 12.62 -8.16 1.70
N ASN A 110 12.16 -7.25 0.85
CA ASN A 110 11.43 -6.04 1.18
C ASN A 110 9.89 -6.20 1.19
N CYS A 111 9.38 -7.43 1.17
CA CYS A 111 7.94 -7.70 1.30
C CYS A 111 7.37 -7.15 2.61
N HIS A 112 6.08 -6.81 2.58
CA HIS A 112 5.32 -6.43 3.77
C HIS A 112 5.27 -7.56 4.81
N LYS A 113 5.19 -7.19 6.09
CA LYS A 113 5.19 -8.14 7.21
C LYS A 113 4.07 -9.21 7.10
N ALA A 114 2.98 -8.97 6.39
CA ALA A 114 1.92 -9.93 6.14
C ALA A 114 2.43 -11.20 5.45
N VAL A 115 3.39 -11.06 4.51
CA VAL A 115 4.02 -12.20 3.84
C VAL A 115 4.78 -13.06 4.84
N PHE A 116 5.53 -12.46 5.76
CA PHE A 116 6.23 -13.19 6.83
C PHE A 116 5.26 -13.86 7.82
N ASN A 117 4.10 -13.24 8.07
CA ASN A 117 3.05 -13.87 8.87
C ASN A 117 2.49 -15.14 8.18
N ALA A 118 2.29 -15.09 6.86
CA ALA A 118 1.86 -16.26 6.08
C ALA A 118 2.87 -17.41 6.19
N LEU A 119 4.18 -17.13 6.15
CA LEU A 119 5.21 -18.16 6.36
C LEU A 119 5.02 -18.88 7.70
N THR A 120 4.73 -18.12 8.75
CA THR A 120 4.54 -18.68 10.09
C THR A 120 3.25 -19.51 10.18
N LEU A 121 2.14 -18.99 9.63
CA LEU A 121 0.84 -19.65 9.66
C LEU A 121 0.82 -20.96 8.84
N GLY A 122 1.44 -20.95 7.65
CA GLY A 122 1.51 -22.10 6.76
C GLY A 122 2.72 -23.02 7.03
N ASN A 123 3.56 -22.70 8.04
CA ASN A 123 4.84 -23.40 8.25
C ASN A 123 5.70 -23.43 6.95
N ILE A 124 5.66 -22.37 6.15
CA ILE A 124 6.28 -22.25 4.83
C ILE A 124 7.78 -21.88 4.98
N LYS A 125 8.63 -22.50 4.19
CA LYS A 125 10.07 -22.23 4.17
C LYS A 125 10.37 -21.06 3.24
N PRO A 126 11.01 -19.97 3.72
CA PRO A 126 11.36 -18.83 2.89
C PRO A 126 12.59 -19.10 2.04
N VAL A 127 12.53 -18.72 0.77
CA VAL A 127 13.66 -18.51 -0.13
C VAL A 127 13.69 -17.02 -0.48
N TYR A 128 14.74 -16.31 -0.07
CA TYR A 128 14.78 -14.85 -0.21
C TYR A 128 15.37 -14.41 -1.53
N ALA A 129 14.61 -13.64 -2.30
CA ALA A 129 15.10 -12.79 -3.37
C ALA A 129 15.50 -11.42 -2.79
N TYR A 130 16.72 -10.98 -3.05
CA TYR A 130 17.20 -9.69 -2.58
C TYR A 130 17.03 -8.67 -3.69
N PRO A 131 16.21 -7.61 -3.47
CA PRO A 131 16.12 -6.53 -4.44
C PRO A 131 17.47 -5.83 -4.59
N GLU A 132 17.70 -5.23 -5.74
CA GLU A 132 18.83 -4.33 -5.96
C GLU A 132 18.76 -3.15 -4.98
N GLU A 133 19.89 -2.49 -4.73
CA GLU A 133 19.94 -1.32 -3.85
C GLU A 133 20.12 -0.08 -4.70
N GLU A 134 19.22 0.91 -4.53
CA GLU A 134 19.42 2.26 -5.01
C GLU A 134 20.41 2.97 -4.08
N ALA A 135 21.70 2.69 -4.30
CA ALA A 135 22.80 3.02 -3.38
C ALA A 135 22.87 4.52 -3.01
N ARG A 136 22.48 5.40 -3.94
CA ARG A 136 22.45 6.86 -3.69
C ARG A 136 21.52 7.24 -2.57
N TYR A 137 20.39 6.52 -2.45
CA TYR A 137 19.33 6.81 -1.49
C TYR A 137 19.31 5.83 -0.32
N GLY A 138 20.04 4.70 -0.42
CA GLY A 138 20.07 3.63 0.59
C GLY A 138 18.72 2.94 0.75
N ILE A 139 17.99 2.77 -0.34
CA ILE A 139 16.66 2.15 -0.38
C ILE A 139 16.64 0.92 -1.29
N ALA A 140 15.67 0.03 -1.06
CA ALA A 140 15.48 -1.13 -1.93
C ALA A 140 14.96 -0.67 -3.30
N GLY A 141 15.61 -1.15 -4.37
CA GLY A 141 15.21 -1.01 -5.75
C GLY A 141 14.32 -2.15 -6.23
N VAL A 142 14.60 -2.66 -7.44
CA VAL A 142 13.82 -3.71 -8.10
C VAL A 142 14.27 -5.13 -7.71
N THR A 143 13.34 -6.07 -7.82
CA THR A 143 13.65 -7.51 -7.92
C THR A 143 13.67 -7.85 -9.40
N THR A 144 14.74 -8.50 -9.88
CA THR A 144 14.94 -8.81 -11.30
C THR A 144 14.40 -10.19 -11.69
N ALA A 145 14.02 -10.36 -12.96
CA ALA A 145 13.63 -11.66 -13.50
C ALA A 145 14.77 -12.69 -13.44
N ASP A 146 16.03 -12.25 -13.65
CA ASP A 146 17.22 -13.10 -13.57
C ASP A 146 17.43 -13.69 -12.17
N GLU A 147 17.22 -12.87 -11.12
CA GLU A 147 17.31 -13.35 -9.74
C GLU A 147 16.20 -14.36 -9.43
N ILE A 148 14.98 -14.13 -9.91
CA ILE A 148 13.86 -15.07 -9.74
C ILE A 148 14.14 -16.37 -10.49
N ASP A 149 14.63 -16.32 -11.75
CA ASP A 149 14.97 -17.50 -12.53
C ASP A 149 16.08 -18.34 -11.85
N ARG A 150 17.12 -17.67 -11.34
CA ARG A 150 18.18 -18.32 -10.57
C ARG A 150 17.62 -19.06 -9.36
N LEU A 151 16.78 -18.40 -8.56
CA LEU A 151 16.20 -18.98 -7.36
C LEU A 151 15.25 -20.14 -7.68
N MET A 152 14.43 -20.04 -8.73
CA MET A 152 13.52 -21.12 -9.13
C MET A 152 14.29 -22.36 -9.66
N ARG A 153 15.45 -22.17 -10.29
CA ARG A 153 16.33 -23.30 -10.67
C ARG A 153 17.00 -23.94 -9.46
N GLU A 154 17.43 -23.16 -8.48
CA GLU A 154 18.08 -23.65 -7.25
C GLU A 154 17.08 -24.29 -6.29
N HIS A 155 15.81 -23.87 -6.34
CA HIS A 155 14.71 -24.28 -5.44
C HIS A 155 13.47 -24.74 -6.24
N PRO A 156 13.57 -25.83 -7.03
CA PRO A 156 12.45 -26.28 -7.88
C PRO A 156 11.21 -26.73 -7.10
N GLU A 157 11.32 -26.91 -5.78
CA GLU A 157 10.19 -27.14 -4.87
C GLU A 157 9.38 -25.89 -4.56
N ALA A 158 9.95 -24.68 -4.78
CA ALA A 158 9.27 -23.40 -4.53
C ALA A 158 8.50 -22.97 -5.79
N ARG A 159 7.20 -23.26 -5.82
CA ARG A 159 6.34 -22.99 -6.97
C ARG A 159 5.56 -21.67 -6.89
N ALA A 160 5.80 -20.86 -5.89
CA ALA A 160 5.19 -19.54 -5.78
C ALA A 160 6.27 -18.49 -5.50
N VAL A 161 6.05 -17.32 -6.09
CA VAL A 161 6.88 -16.12 -5.92
C VAL A 161 5.99 -14.98 -5.44
N VAL A 162 6.45 -14.20 -4.43
CA VAL A 162 5.76 -13.00 -3.99
C VAL A 162 6.71 -11.81 -3.90
N LEU A 163 6.31 -10.67 -4.45
CA LEU A 163 7.07 -9.42 -4.37
C LEU A 163 6.16 -8.19 -4.36
N PRO A 164 6.60 -7.06 -3.75
CA PRO A 164 5.87 -5.80 -3.84
C PRO A 164 6.20 -5.07 -5.15
N SER A 165 5.19 -4.55 -5.83
CA SER A 165 5.34 -3.63 -6.97
C SER A 165 4.08 -2.78 -7.13
N PRO A 166 4.15 -1.44 -6.92
CA PRO A 166 5.32 -0.66 -6.46
C PRO A 166 5.79 -1.02 -5.05
N ASN A 167 7.07 -0.77 -4.77
CA ASN A 167 7.54 -0.74 -3.39
C ASN A 167 7.11 0.58 -2.69
N TYR A 168 7.55 0.80 -1.43
CA TYR A 168 7.19 2.00 -0.67
C TYR A 168 7.57 3.32 -1.36
N TYR A 169 8.65 3.34 -2.12
CA TYR A 169 9.19 4.52 -2.80
C TYR A 169 8.68 4.67 -4.25
N GLY A 170 7.70 3.88 -4.64
CA GLY A 170 7.13 3.91 -5.99
C GLY A 170 7.94 3.14 -7.04
N ILE A 171 9.03 2.45 -6.66
CA ILE A 171 9.83 1.69 -7.62
C ILE A 171 9.09 0.40 -7.99
N CYS A 172 8.90 0.18 -9.29
CA CYS A 172 8.22 -0.98 -9.87
C CYS A 172 9.23 -1.90 -10.57
N SER A 173 9.18 -3.19 -10.23
CA SER A 173 9.90 -4.24 -10.94
C SER A 173 9.26 -4.53 -12.30
N ASP A 174 10.01 -5.15 -13.22
CA ASP A 174 9.47 -5.67 -14.47
C ASP A 174 8.60 -6.90 -14.21
N ILE A 175 7.33 -6.65 -13.87
CA ILE A 175 6.37 -7.72 -13.54
C ILE A 175 6.09 -8.61 -14.74
N ALA A 176 6.10 -8.09 -15.96
CA ALA A 176 5.89 -8.90 -17.17
C ALA A 176 7.02 -9.92 -17.38
N GLY A 177 8.27 -9.49 -17.30
CA GLY A 177 9.42 -10.38 -17.39
C GLY A 177 9.50 -11.38 -16.24
N ILE A 178 9.14 -10.96 -15.02
CA ILE A 178 9.06 -11.85 -13.86
C ILE A 178 7.93 -12.88 -14.05
N ALA A 179 6.76 -12.49 -14.55
CA ALA A 179 5.64 -13.40 -14.79
C ALA A 179 6.00 -14.44 -15.83
N GLU A 180 6.63 -14.05 -16.96
CA GLU A 180 7.12 -14.98 -17.99
C GLU A 180 8.11 -16.00 -17.38
N THR A 181 9.02 -15.51 -16.56
CA THR A 181 10.01 -16.35 -15.87
C THR A 181 9.33 -17.35 -14.94
N VAL A 182 8.46 -16.88 -14.04
CA VAL A 182 7.75 -17.72 -13.07
C VAL A 182 6.87 -18.77 -13.78
N HIS A 183 6.17 -18.38 -14.82
CA HIS A 183 5.34 -19.29 -15.62
C HIS A 183 6.15 -20.32 -16.40
N SER A 184 7.37 -19.99 -16.85
CA SER A 184 8.26 -20.96 -17.51
C SER A 184 8.68 -22.11 -16.58
N HIS A 185 8.66 -21.89 -15.28
CA HIS A 185 8.88 -22.88 -14.22
C HIS A 185 7.57 -23.48 -13.67
N ASP A 186 6.42 -23.28 -14.35
CA ASP A 186 5.10 -23.73 -13.90
C ASP A 186 4.72 -23.18 -12.51
N GLY A 187 5.19 -21.96 -12.21
CA GLY A 187 4.99 -21.27 -10.93
C GLY A 187 3.77 -20.34 -10.90
N ILE A 188 3.54 -19.76 -9.73
CA ILE A 188 2.49 -18.77 -9.43
C ILE A 188 3.15 -17.48 -9.02
N LEU A 189 2.74 -16.35 -9.63
CA LEU A 189 3.20 -15.03 -9.27
C LEU A 189 2.14 -14.27 -8.47
N ILE A 190 2.49 -13.89 -7.24
CA ILE A 190 1.68 -13.06 -6.35
C ILE A 190 2.33 -11.67 -6.28
N VAL A 191 1.59 -10.62 -6.64
CA VAL A 191 2.07 -9.25 -6.56
C VAL A 191 1.34 -8.51 -5.42
N ASP A 192 2.12 -8.03 -4.45
CA ASP A 192 1.66 -7.05 -3.47
C ASP A 192 1.64 -5.68 -4.13
N GLN A 193 0.51 -5.32 -4.73
CA GLN A 193 0.28 -4.03 -5.38
C GLN A 193 -0.43 -3.03 -4.44
N ALA A 194 -0.25 -3.20 -3.12
CA ALA A 194 -0.93 -2.37 -2.13
C ALA A 194 -0.70 -0.86 -2.34
N HIS A 195 0.38 -0.45 -2.96
CA HIS A 195 0.71 0.94 -3.28
C HIS A 195 0.35 1.35 -4.71
N GLY A 196 -0.19 0.45 -5.53
CA GLY A 196 -0.36 0.62 -6.98
C GLY A 196 -1.79 0.48 -7.50
N ALA A 197 -2.82 0.46 -6.64
CA ALA A 197 -4.23 0.29 -7.06
C ALA A 197 -4.70 1.30 -8.15
N HIS A 198 -4.04 2.44 -8.30
CA HIS A 198 -4.32 3.48 -9.30
C HIS A 198 -3.62 3.24 -10.64
N LEU A 199 -2.58 2.39 -10.70
CA LEU A 199 -1.74 2.21 -11.90
C LEU A 199 -2.57 1.76 -13.12
N LYS A 200 -3.57 0.91 -12.90
CA LYS A 200 -4.49 0.46 -13.98
C LYS A 200 -5.15 1.62 -14.74
N PHE A 201 -5.29 2.78 -14.10
CA PHE A 201 -6.09 3.90 -14.60
C PHE A 201 -5.25 5.11 -15.06
N MET A 202 -3.93 5.10 -14.78
CA MET A 202 -3.01 6.21 -15.12
C MET A 202 -2.06 5.80 -16.24
N LYS A 203 -2.23 6.39 -17.42
CA LYS A 203 -1.51 5.98 -18.65
C LYS A 203 -0.01 6.27 -18.63
N ASP A 204 0.41 7.33 -17.93
CA ASP A 204 1.80 7.80 -17.90
C ASP A 204 2.57 7.24 -16.70
N GLN A 205 1.99 6.26 -15.99
CA GLN A 205 2.57 5.54 -14.87
C GLN A 205 2.99 4.11 -15.28
N PRO A 206 3.74 3.40 -14.45
CA PRO A 206 4.09 2.00 -14.70
C PRO A 206 2.86 1.12 -14.96
N ALA A 207 3.04 0.06 -15.75
CA ALA A 207 1.97 -0.90 -16.01
C ALA A 207 1.50 -1.59 -14.72
N ALA A 208 0.20 -1.78 -14.58
CA ALA A 208 -0.39 -2.50 -13.46
C ALA A 208 -0.12 -4.01 -13.57
N ALA A 209 0.01 -4.70 -12.44
CA ALA A 209 0.32 -6.11 -12.39
C ALA A 209 -0.74 -6.99 -13.08
N GLU A 210 -1.99 -6.53 -13.12
CA GLU A 210 -3.10 -7.17 -13.85
C GLU A 210 -2.83 -7.27 -15.36
N ASP A 211 -2.14 -6.28 -15.92
CA ASP A 211 -1.79 -6.24 -17.35
C ASP A 211 -0.46 -6.95 -17.65
N CYS A 212 0.29 -7.31 -16.62
CA CYS A 212 1.64 -7.89 -16.70
C CYS A 212 1.68 -9.40 -16.44
N GLY A 213 0.54 -10.06 -16.32
CA GLY A 213 0.47 -11.52 -16.20
C GLY A 213 0.64 -12.05 -14.76
N ALA A 214 0.55 -11.23 -13.73
CA ALA A 214 0.50 -11.71 -12.35
C ALA A 214 -0.75 -12.59 -12.13
N ASP A 215 -0.63 -13.66 -11.32
CA ASP A 215 -1.71 -14.60 -11.07
C ASP A 215 -2.64 -14.14 -9.95
N ILE A 216 -2.07 -13.62 -8.86
CA ILE A 216 -2.77 -12.99 -7.75
C ILE A 216 -2.21 -11.59 -7.57
N ILE A 217 -3.08 -10.60 -7.48
CA ILE A 217 -2.74 -9.21 -7.20
C ILE A 217 -3.54 -8.74 -5.99
N VAL A 218 -2.91 -8.03 -5.07
CA VAL A 218 -3.59 -7.54 -3.87
C VAL A 218 -3.42 -6.04 -3.75
N ASP A 219 -4.55 -5.32 -3.88
CA ASP A 219 -4.62 -3.86 -3.92
C ASP A 219 -5.19 -3.26 -2.65
N SER A 220 -4.46 -2.35 -2.00
CA SER A 220 -5.05 -1.47 -0.97
C SER A 220 -5.77 -0.31 -1.65
N ILE A 221 -7.04 -0.47 -1.92
CA ILE A 221 -7.84 0.57 -2.57
C ILE A 221 -7.78 1.89 -1.78
N HIS A 222 -7.79 1.79 -0.46
CA HIS A 222 -7.77 2.94 0.44
C HIS A 222 -6.48 3.77 0.40
N LYS A 223 -5.34 3.22 -0.08
CA LYS A 223 -4.07 3.96 -0.03
C LYS A 223 -4.02 5.11 -1.01
N THR A 224 -4.49 4.89 -2.23
CA THR A 224 -4.38 5.84 -3.34
C THR A 224 -5.73 6.25 -3.92
N LEU A 225 -6.77 5.44 -3.74
CA LEU A 225 -8.13 5.67 -4.25
C LEU A 225 -9.09 6.08 -3.14
N ALA A 226 -10.41 6.01 -3.41
CA ALA A 226 -11.43 6.65 -2.60
C ALA A 226 -12.14 5.75 -1.57
N SER A 227 -11.60 4.58 -1.20
CA SER A 227 -12.24 3.76 -0.17
C SER A 227 -11.72 4.06 1.25
N PHE A 228 -12.42 3.57 2.27
CA PHE A 228 -12.03 3.79 3.66
C PHE A 228 -10.80 2.95 4.04
N THR A 229 -10.03 3.47 5.00
CA THR A 229 -8.84 2.77 5.53
C THR A 229 -9.17 1.33 5.90
N GLN A 230 -8.25 0.41 5.58
CA GLN A 230 -8.36 -1.05 5.78
C GLN A 230 -9.04 -1.79 4.63
N SER A 231 -9.89 -1.14 3.82
CA SER A 231 -10.52 -1.79 2.67
C SER A 231 -9.52 -2.09 1.55
N ALA A 232 -9.63 -3.26 0.94
CA ALA A 232 -8.73 -3.72 -0.12
C ALA A 232 -9.46 -4.68 -1.06
N VAL A 233 -8.80 -5.07 -2.16
CA VAL A 233 -9.32 -6.07 -3.11
C VAL A 233 -8.21 -7.04 -3.46
N LEU A 234 -8.55 -8.33 -3.55
CA LEU A 234 -7.71 -9.35 -4.13
C LEU A 234 -8.24 -9.71 -5.51
N HIS A 235 -7.38 -9.69 -6.51
CA HIS A 235 -7.67 -10.08 -7.88
C HIS A 235 -7.01 -11.42 -8.20
N VAL A 236 -7.75 -12.28 -8.90
CA VAL A 236 -7.23 -13.51 -9.52
C VAL A 236 -7.30 -13.35 -11.03
N ASN A 237 -6.17 -13.53 -11.70
CA ASN A 237 -6.06 -13.26 -13.13
C ASN A 237 -5.63 -14.49 -13.95
N SER A 238 -5.53 -15.67 -13.34
CA SER A 238 -5.14 -16.90 -14.05
C SER A 238 -5.94 -18.14 -13.59
N GLU A 239 -5.81 -19.22 -14.38
CA GLU A 239 -6.37 -20.53 -14.04
C GLU A 239 -5.44 -21.37 -13.14
N ARG A 240 -4.24 -20.83 -12.80
CA ARG A 240 -3.27 -21.52 -11.92
C ARG A 240 -3.75 -21.59 -10.47
N ILE A 241 -4.73 -20.75 -10.12
CA ILE A 241 -5.26 -20.62 -8.76
C ILE A 241 -6.55 -21.41 -8.62
N SER A 242 -6.59 -22.30 -7.64
CA SER A 242 -7.84 -22.98 -7.23
C SER A 242 -8.71 -22.01 -6.44
N LEU A 243 -9.78 -21.47 -7.07
CA LEU A 243 -10.71 -20.57 -6.40
C LEU A 243 -11.30 -21.16 -5.12
N PRO A 244 -11.76 -22.43 -5.07
CA PRO A 244 -12.29 -23.02 -3.84
C PRO A 244 -11.27 -23.03 -2.69
N VAL A 245 -9.97 -23.26 -2.99
CA VAL A 245 -8.92 -23.24 -1.96
C VAL A 245 -8.67 -21.81 -1.49
N LEU A 246 -8.63 -20.84 -2.40
CA LEU A 246 -8.48 -19.43 -2.05
C LEU A 246 -9.64 -18.92 -1.20
N GLU A 247 -10.87 -19.25 -1.57
CA GLU A 247 -12.10 -18.88 -0.84
C GLU A 247 -12.12 -19.47 0.58
N ASP A 248 -11.67 -20.72 0.75
CA ASP A 248 -11.51 -21.34 2.06
C ASP A 248 -10.46 -20.61 2.92
N GLN A 249 -9.35 -20.15 2.33
CA GLN A 249 -8.35 -19.35 3.07
C GLN A 249 -8.87 -17.94 3.40
N LEU A 250 -9.58 -17.28 2.48
CA LEU A 250 -10.21 -15.99 2.74
C LEU A 250 -11.21 -16.09 3.91
N GLN A 251 -12.05 -17.11 3.92
CA GLN A 251 -13.00 -17.33 5.01
C GLN A 251 -12.33 -17.53 6.37
N LYS A 252 -11.12 -18.11 6.42
CA LYS A 252 -10.36 -18.29 7.68
C LYS A 252 -9.68 -17.01 8.16
N ILE A 253 -9.39 -16.07 7.25
CA ILE A 253 -8.61 -14.86 7.55
C ILE A 253 -9.51 -13.66 7.75
N GLU A 254 -10.59 -13.54 6.98
CA GLU A 254 -11.55 -12.44 7.10
C GLU A 254 -12.47 -12.63 8.31
N SER A 255 -13.06 -11.53 8.81
CA SER A 255 -13.99 -11.57 9.95
C SER A 255 -15.32 -12.18 9.56
N THR A 256 -15.88 -13.00 10.45
CA THR A 256 -17.27 -13.51 10.31
C THR A 256 -18.35 -12.47 10.55
N SER A 257 -17.97 -11.26 10.99
CA SER A 257 -18.84 -10.09 11.08
C SER A 257 -18.22 -8.98 10.22
N PRO A 258 -18.32 -9.07 8.88
CA PRO A 258 -17.68 -8.14 7.98
C PRO A 258 -18.28 -6.74 8.10
N SER A 259 -17.42 -5.70 8.11
CA SER A 259 -17.88 -4.32 8.14
C SER A 259 -18.54 -3.93 6.82
N TYR A 260 -19.84 -3.71 6.84
CA TYR A 260 -20.57 -3.19 5.69
C TYR A 260 -20.14 -1.78 5.29
N LEU A 261 -19.69 -0.96 6.24
CA LEU A 261 -19.14 0.36 5.94
C LEU A 261 -17.87 0.27 5.09
N LEU A 262 -16.99 -0.71 5.35
CA LEU A 262 -15.80 -0.92 4.52
C LEU A 262 -16.18 -1.43 3.12
N MET A 263 -17.11 -2.37 3.02
CA MET A 263 -17.59 -2.88 1.73
C MET A 263 -18.33 -1.80 0.93
N ALA A 264 -19.18 -1.01 1.57
CA ALA A 264 -19.85 0.13 0.95
C ALA A 264 -18.86 1.19 0.45
N SER A 265 -17.76 1.42 1.19
CA SER A 265 -16.72 2.34 0.71
C SER A 265 -16.01 1.82 -0.54
N LEU A 266 -15.85 0.50 -0.68
CA LEU A 266 -15.35 -0.11 -1.91
C LEU A 266 -16.35 0.02 -3.05
N ASP A 267 -17.65 -0.20 -2.78
CA ASP A 267 -18.69 -0.02 -3.78
C ASP A 267 -18.74 1.42 -4.30
N LEU A 268 -18.75 2.40 -3.40
CA LEU A 268 -18.66 3.83 -3.73
C LEU A 268 -17.40 4.15 -4.54
N ASN A 269 -16.24 3.60 -4.16
CA ASN A 269 -15.02 3.78 -4.94
C ASN A 269 -15.21 3.24 -6.36
N GLY A 270 -15.82 2.07 -6.52
CA GLY A 270 -16.10 1.49 -7.83
C GLY A 270 -16.96 2.41 -8.70
N ASP A 271 -17.99 3.06 -8.13
CA ASP A 271 -18.83 4.02 -8.83
C ASP A 271 -18.07 5.31 -9.17
N ILE A 272 -17.28 5.85 -8.23
CA ILE A 272 -16.41 7.01 -8.48
C ILE A 272 -15.45 6.73 -9.64
N MET A 273 -14.84 5.54 -9.66
CA MET A 273 -13.92 5.14 -10.73
C MET A 273 -14.62 5.07 -12.09
N ARG A 274 -15.81 4.48 -12.15
CA ARG A 274 -16.58 4.34 -13.38
C ARG A 274 -17.07 5.68 -13.90
N GLU A 275 -17.57 6.57 -13.03
CA GLU A 275 -18.26 7.79 -13.42
C GLU A 275 -17.31 8.99 -13.56
N HIS A 276 -16.29 9.06 -12.70
CA HIS A 276 -15.41 10.22 -12.57
C HIS A 276 -13.92 9.90 -12.77
N GLY A 277 -13.54 8.60 -12.87
CA GLY A 277 -12.14 8.16 -12.86
C GLY A 277 -11.29 8.90 -13.89
N THR A 278 -11.74 8.98 -15.15
CA THR A 278 -10.97 9.65 -16.22
C THR A 278 -10.60 11.09 -15.83
N SER A 279 -11.57 11.88 -15.36
CA SER A 279 -11.30 13.28 -15.00
C SER A 279 -10.44 13.42 -13.75
N LEU A 280 -10.63 12.55 -12.76
CA LEU A 280 -9.86 12.56 -11.52
C LEU A 280 -8.39 12.18 -11.75
N PHE A 281 -8.12 11.15 -12.56
CA PHE A 281 -6.75 10.76 -12.89
C PHE A 281 -6.04 11.77 -13.77
N THR A 282 -6.74 12.38 -14.73
CA THR A 282 -6.18 13.48 -15.54
C THR A 282 -5.77 14.64 -14.63
N GLN A 283 -6.66 15.07 -13.74
CA GLN A 283 -6.36 16.15 -12.80
C GLN A 283 -5.20 15.79 -11.84
N TRP A 284 -5.16 14.54 -11.38
CA TRP A 284 -4.08 14.09 -10.50
C TRP A 284 -2.73 14.12 -11.23
N GLN A 285 -2.66 13.62 -12.48
CA GLN A 285 -1.44 13.66 -13.29
C GLN A 285 -1.01 15.11 -13.56
N GLU A 286 -1.95 15.99 -13.96
CA GLU A 286 -1.65 17.41 -14.20
C GLU A 286 -1.07 18.11 -12.95
N ASN A 287 -1.63 17.82 -11.77
CA ASN A 287 -1.14 18.35 -10.50
C ASN A 287 0.29 17.87 -10.19
N LEU A 288 0.58 16.58 -10.46
CA LEU A 288 1.93 16.02 -10.29
C LEU A 288 2.92 16.66 -11.25
N ASP A 289 2.58 16.81 -12.54
CA ASP A 289 3.45 17.42 -13.55
C ASP A 289 3.81 18.87 -13.19
N VAL A 290 2.83 19.63 -12.71
CA VAL A 290 3.05 20.99 -12.21
C VAL A 290 3.96 20.97 -10.98
N PHE A 291 3.67 20.09 -10.02
CA PHE A 291 4.45 19.97 -8.80
C PHE A 291 5.93 19.66 -9.09
N TYR A 292 6.22 18.61 -9.85
CA TYR A 292 7.59 18.21 -10.18
C TYR A 292 8.35 19.35 -10.88
N ARG A 293 7.75 19.97 -11.88
CA ARG A 293 8.35 21.09 -12.61
C ARG A 293 8.68 22.30 -11.73
N GLU A 294 7.82 22.64 -10.77
CA GLU A 294 8.05 23.78 -9.87
C GLU A 294 9.02 23.40 -8.74
N ALA A 295 8.94 22.18 -8.21
CA ALA A 295 9.82 21.69 -7.16
C ALA A 295 11.29 21.59 -7.60
N GLU A 296 11.56 21.28 -8.87
CA GLU A 296 12.93 21.27 -9.44
C GLU A 296 13.62 22.64 -9.35
N LYS A 297 12.88 23.74 -9.25
CA LYS A 297 13.40 25.09 -9.12
C LYS A 297 13.82 25.45 -7.68
N ILE A 298 13.44 24.65 -6.69
CA ILE A 298 13.72 24.91 -5.27
C ILE A 298 15.19 24.55 -4.97
N PRO A 299 16.03 25.52 -4.57
CA PRO A 299 17.44 25.27 -4.30
C PRO A 299 17.62 24.24 -3.17
N GLY A 300 18.45 23.23 -3.41
CA GLY A 300 18.78 22.20 -2.42
C GLY A 300 17.74 21.10 -2.23
N LEU A 301 16.57 21.19 -2.88
CA LEU A 301 15.62 20.10 -2.99
C LEU A 301 16.02 19.14 -4.11
N ARG A 302 15.95 17.87 -3.83
CA ARG A 302 16.03 16.77 -4.80
C ARG A 302 14.83 15.87 -4.63
N MET A 303 14.45 15.22 -5.69
CA MET A 303 13.38 14.21 -5.68
C MET A 303 13.91 12.98 -6.39
N LEU A 304 13.52 11.78 -5.91
CA LEU A 304 13.76 10.55 -6.65
C LEU A 304 12.99 10.63 -7.98
N GLN A 305 13.68 10.36 -9.08
CA GLN A 305 13.16 10.45 -10.43
C GLN A 305 13.40 9.12 -11.18
N PRO A 306 12.60 8.80 -12.22
CA PRO A 306 12.85 7.62 -13.04
C PRO A 306 14.28 7.52 -13.58
N ALA A 307 14.91 8.66 -13.90
CA ALA A 307 16.29 8.71 -14.38
C ALA A 307 17.37 8.38 -13.32
N ASP A 308 17.01 8.37 -12.04
CA ASP A 308 17.91 7.99 -10.95
C ASP A 308 17.98 6.46 -10.75
N LEU A 309 17.00 5.71 -11.29
CA LEU A 309 16.89 4.26 -11.08
C LEU A 309 17.89 3.49 -11.93
N GLN A 310 18.47 2.43 -11.37
CA GLN A 310 19.33 1.50 -12.10
C GLN A 310 18.54 0.50 -12.96
N GLY A 311 17.26 0.31 -12.65
CA GLY A 311 16.35 -0.58 -13.39
C GLY A 311 14.90 -0.39 -12.99
N GLY A 312 13.98 -1.00 -13.75
CA GLY A 312 12.55 -0.92 -13.52
C GLY A 312 11.92 0.41 -13.96
N SER A 313 10.82 0.76 -13.34
CA SER A 313 10.06 2.00 -13.59
C SER A 313 9.62 2.62 -12.26
N MET A 314 9.04 3.82 -12.30
CA MET A 314 8.67 4.55 -11.09
C MET A 314 7.25 5.08 -11.15
N ASP A 315 6.48 4.79 -10.13
CA ASP A 315 5.20 5.41 -9.81
C ASP A 315 5.45 6.80 -9.20
N GLN A 316 5.34 7.84 -10.02
CA GLN A 316 5.58 9.24 -9.63
C GLN A 316 4.47 9.84 -8.76
N THR A 317 3.43 9.07 -8.41
CA THR A 317 2.46 9.48 -7.39
C THR A 317 3.05 9.44 -5.97
N LYS A 318 4.19 8.76 -5.78
CA LYS A 318 5.06 8.85 -4.60
C LYS A 318 6.09 9.94 -4.84
N ILE A 319 6.06 10.97 -3.99
CA ILE A 319 7.00 12.10 -4.08
C ILE A 319 8.04 11.91 -2.97
N ASP A 320 9.24 11.49 -3.34
CA ASP A 320 10.34 11.23 -2.42
C ASP A 320 11.26 12.47 -2.38
N LEU A 321 11.14 13.25 -1.31
CA LEU A 321 11.84 14.53 -1.11
C LEU A 321 13.15 14.32 -0.35
N ASP A 322 14.24 14.89 -0.84
CA ASP A 322 15.56 14.94 -0.20
C ASP A 322 16.09 16.38 -0.17
N MET A 323 16.22 16.95 1.03
CA MET A 323 16.83 18.27 1.27
C MET A 323 18.15 18.15 2.05
N SER A 324 18.84 17.04 1.97
CA SER A 324 20.13 16.81 2.66
C SER A 324 21.23 17.78 2.19
N ALA A 325 21.13 18.32 0.98
CA ALA A 325 22.02 19.38 0.50
C ALA A 325 21.96 20.66 1.36
N LEU A 326 20.84 20.89 2.05
CA LEU A 326 20.65 21.98 3.02
C LEU A 326 20.88 21.53 4.47
N GLY A 327 21.36 20.29 4.68
CA GLY A 327 21.62 19.71 6.01
C GLY A 327 20.37 19.18 6.72
N LEU A 328 19.24 19.01 6.01
CA LEU A 328 18.01 18.46 6.56
C LEU A 328 17.96 16.94 6.30
N SER A 329 17.79 16.15 7.37
CA SER A 329 17.38 14.76 7.23
C SER A 329 15.87 14.68 6.93
N GLY A 330 15.40 13.53 6.41
CA GLY A 330 13.97 13.31 6.19
C GLY A 330 13.11 13.59 7.44
N ALA A 331 13.56 13.12 8.61
CA ALA A 331 12.86 13.37 9.87
C ALA A 331 12.82 14.85 10.27
N ARG A 332 13.87 15.62 9.96
CA ARG A 332 13.88 17.07 10.22
C ARG A 332 12.94 17.81 9.26
N LEU A 333 12.96 17.43 7.99
CA LEU A 333 12.04 17.98 6.99
C LEU A 333 10.57 17.71 7.37
N GLU A 334 10.26 16.50 7.84
CA GLU A 334 8.92 16.15 8.34
C GLU A 334 8.48 17.09 9.47
N GLN A 335 9.35 17.33 10.46
CA GLN A 335 9.04 18.25 11.56
C GLN A 335 8.76 19.67 11.10
N GLU A 336 9.49 20.17 10.08
CA GLU A 336 9.25 21.50 9.50
C GLU A 336 7.93 21.57 8.75
N LEU A 337 7.52 20.49 8.06
CA LEU A 337 6.22 20.41 7.38
C LEU A 337 5.06 20.28 8.37
N ILE A 338 5.22 19.50 9.45
CA ILE A 338 4.19 19.39 10.51
C ILE A 338 3.88 20.76 11.15
N LYS A 339 4.87 21.63 11.34
CA LYS A 339 4.66 23.01 11.84
C LYS A 339 3.77 23.86 10.92
N ARG A 340 3.61 23.43 9.66
CA ARG A 340 2.81 24.08 8.62
C ARG A 340 1.53 23.30 8.31
N ASP A 341 1.14 22.37 9.22
CA ASP A 341 -0.01 21.49 9.09
C ASP A 341 0.02 20.63 7.81
N ILE A 342 1.22 20.17 7.40
CA ILE A 342 1.42 19.24 6.29
C ILE A 342 1.95 17.93 6.88
N PHE A 343 1.24 16.83 6.62
CA PHE A 343 1.55 15.49 7.14
C PHE A 343 1.90 14.56 5.99
N CYS A 344 3.08 13.93 6.09
CA CYS A 344 3.62 13.01 5.08
C CYS A 344 3.58 11.56 5.58
N GLU A 345 3.91 10.60 4.73
CA GLU A 345 3.72 9.18 5.00
C GLU A 345 4.87 8.56 5.78
N LEU A 346 6.12 8.80 5.34
CA LEU A 346 7.27 8.02 5.82
C LEU A 346 8.57 8.81 5.72
N THR A 347 9.47 8.58 6.70
CA THR A 347 10.85 9.06 6.61
C THR A 347 11.85 7.90 6.63
N THR A 348 12.86 7.93 5.76
CA THR A 348 13.98 6.97 5.75
C THR A 348 15.26 7.70 5.42
N GLY A 349 16.20 7.78 6.39
CA GLY A 349 17.45 8.51 6.20
C GLY A 349 17.19 9.98 5.83
N ASN A 350 17.57 10.37 4.62
CA ASN A 350 17.36 11.72 4.10
C ASN A 350 16.05 11.89 3.33
N ILE A 351 15.37 10.80 3.01
CA ILE A 351 14.12 10.84 2.25
C ILE A 351 12.94 11.08 3.19
N LEU A 352 12.05 11.98 2.75
CA LEU A 352 10.68 12.12 3.22
C LEU A 352 9.74 11.78 2.08
N MET A 353 8.98 10.70 2.22
CA MET A 353 8.02 10.25 1.21
C MET A 353 6.65 10.87 1.47
N CYS A 354 6.12 11.52 0.45
CA CYS A 354 4.76 12.02 0.36
C CYS A 354 3.92 11.07 -0.50
N MET A 355 2.86 10.51 0.07
CA MET A 355 1.91 9.69 -0.67
C MET A 355 0.75 10.55 -1.15
N THR A 356 0.67 10.76 -2.45
CA THR A 356 -0.49 11.42 -3.06
C THR A 356 -1.64 10.42 -3.26
N GLY A 357 -2.83 10.92 -3.52
CA GLY A 357 -4.01 10.12 -3.77
C GLY A 357 -5.06 10.89 -4.57
N ILE A 358 -6.07 10.19 -5.02
CA ILE A 358 -7.15 10.72 -5.86
C ILE A 358 -7.90 11.92 -5.23
N GLY A 359 -7.80 12.07 -3.91
CA GLY A 359 -8.45 13.15 -3.16
C GLY A 359 -7.60 14.42 -3.03
N ASN A 360 -6.29 14.40 -3.38
CA ASN A 360 -5.47 15.60 -3.32
C ASN A 360 -5.92 16.64 -4.35
N THR A 361 -5.96 17.89 -3.92
CA THR A 361 -6.33 19.04 -4.75
C THR A 361 -5.09 19.81 -5.19
N GLN A 362 -5.20 20.66 -6.21
CA GLN A 362 -4.15 21.57 -6.62
C GLN A 362 -3.63 22.41 -5.44
N ALA A 363 -4.52 22.89 -4.58
CA ALA A 363 -4.16 23.69 -3.40
C ALA A 363 -3.24 22.95 -2.41
N ASP A 364 -3.38 21.61 -2.29
CA ASP A 364 -2.50 20.80 -1.45
C ASP A 364 -1.06 20.83 -1.97
N TYR A 365 -0.87 20.66 -3.28
CA TYR A 365 0.45 20.71 -3.93
C TYR A 365 1.05 22.11 -3.87
N GLU A 366 0.25 23.16 -4.07
CA GLU A 366 0.71 24.56 -3.95
C GLU A 366 1.16 24.84 -2.50
N LYS A 367 0.44 24.38 -1.50
CA LYS A 367 0.84 24.54 -0.09
C LYS A 367 2.14 23.80 0.22
N LEU A 368 2.31 22.57 -0.31
CA LEU A 368 3.56 21.83 -0.15
C LEU A 368 4.74 22.56 -0.82
N LEU A 369 4.58 23.01 -2.05
CA LEU A 369 5.62 23.78 -2.78
C LEU A 369 6.03 25.04 -2.01
N ALA A 370 5.06 25.82 -1.55
CA ALA A 370 5.32 27.04 -0.77
C ALA A 370 6.09 26.74 0.52
N ALA A 371 5.69 25.66 1.22
CA ALA A 371 6.37 25.23 2.44
C ALA A 371 7.82 24.78 2.18
N LEU A 372 8.07 24.02 1.12
CA LEU A 372 9.40 23.55 0.74
C LEU A 372 10.31 24.73 0.34
N GLN A 373 9.77 25.69 -0.40
CA GLN A 373 10.52 26.91 -0.79
C GLN A 373 10.88 27.73 0.43
N GLU A 374 9.94 27.97 1.35
CA GLU A 374 10.18 28.72 2.59
C GLU A 374 11.27 28.03 3.45
N ILE A 375 11.19 26.69 3.61
CA ILE A 375 12.19 25.90 4.34
C ILE A 375 13.59 26.07 3.67
N ALA A 376 13.66 25.96 2.34
CA ALA A 376 14.91 26.12 1.61
C ALA A 376 15.53 27.51 1.82
N GLU A 377 14.73 28.57 1.81
CA GLU A 377 15.18 29.93 2.07
C GLU A 377 15.69 30.13 3.50
N GLN A 378 14.97 29.57 4.51
CA GLN A 378 15.35 29.67 5.91
C GLN A 378 16.69 28.96 6.18
N GLU A 379 16.86 27.75 5.71
CA GLU A 379 18.12 27.00 5.88
C GLU A 379 19.30 27.64 5.13
N SER A 380 19.05 28.21 3.93
CA SER A 380 20.08 28.90 3.15
C SER A 380 20.58 30.21 3.80
N ARG A 381 19.74 30.90 4.56
CA ARG A 381 20.11 32.11 5.32
C ARG A 381 20.88 31.80 6.61
N GLY A 382 20.95 30.53 7.02
CA GLY A 382 21.60 30.14 8.27
C GLY A 382 20.79 30.53 9.52
N ASP A 383 19.51 30.86 9.39
CA ASP A 383 18.58 31.16 10.49
C ASP A 383 18.23 29.86 11.25
N ARG A 384 19.26 29.19 11.77
CA ARG A 384 19.07 28.04 12.67
C ARG A 384 18.48 28.53 13.97
N MET A 385 17.16 28.49 14.10
CA MET A 385 16.54 28.54 15.41
C MET A 385 16.99 27.28 16.16
N VAL A 386 18.00 27.44 16.99
CA VAL A 386 18.40 26.46 18.01
C VAL A 386 17.25 26.39 19.01
N GLN A 387 16.26 25.59 18.73
CA GLN A 387 15.33 25.10 19.74
C GLN A 387 15.82 23.71 20.13
N ASP A 388 16.43 23.64 21.32
CA ASP A 388 16.66 22.38 22.02
C ASP A 388 15.32 21.63 22.12
N VAL A 389 15.15 20.64 21.28
CA VAL A 389 14.06 19.66 21.44
C VAL A 389 14.50 18.74 22.57
N PRO A 390 13.72 18.57 23.64
CA PRO A 390 14.02 17.59 24.67
C PRO A 390 14.24 16.21 24.05
N ARG A 391 15.33 15.55 24.39
CA ARG A 391 15.72 14.21 23.88
C ARG A 391 14.80 13.05 24.30
N ASP A 392 13.63 13.32 24.87
CA ASP A 392 12.74 12.34 25.49
C ASP A 392 11.45 12.03 24.73
N ALA A 393 11.38 12.31 23.40
CA ALA A 393 10.42 11.60 22.58
C ALA A 393 11.01 10.23 22.25
N GLU A 394 10.64 9.20 23.01
CA GLU A 394 10.98 7.81 22.69
C GLU A 394 10.55 7.53 21.25
N LYS A 395 11.55 7.36 20.38
CA LYS A 395 11.33 6.82 19.04
C LYS A 395 10.60 5.50 19.20
N PRO A 396 9.54 5.22 18.44
CA PRO A 396 9.05 3.86 18.33
C PRO A 396 10.27 3.01 17.93
N LYS A 397 10.65 2.08 18.81
CA LYS A 397 11.77 1.18 18.58
C LYS A 397 11.49 0.43 17.30
N HIS A 398 12.09 0.85 16.19
CA HIS A 398 12.26 -0.02 15.03
C HIS A 398 13.05 -1.22 15.57
N THR A 399 12.35 -2.30 15.81
CA THR A 399 12.96 -3.57 16.17
C THR A 399 13.83 -3.93 14.97
N LYS A 400 15.16 -3.80 15.10
CA LYS A 400 16.08 -4.42 14.18
C LYS A 400 15.65 -5.87 14.12
N LEU A 401 15.07 -6.30 13.00
CA LEU A 401 14.79 -7.69 12.76
C LEU A 401 16.12 -8.40 12.88
N SER A 402 16.25 -9.20 13.93
CA SER A 402 17.45 -9.98 14.18
C SER A 402 17.71 -10.87 12.98
N GLU A 403 18.96 -10.99 12.57
CA GLU A 403 19.44 -11.75 11.42
C GLU A 403 19.16 -13.27 11.49
N ASN A 404 18.25 -13.72 12.37
CA ASN A 404 17.90 -15.13 12.43
C ASN A 404 16.52 -15.40 13.06
N PRO A 405 15.43 -15.44 12.28
CA PRO A 405 14.12 -15.82 12.81
C PRO A 405 14.04 -17.27 13.30
N ALA A 406 15.04 -18.11 12.99
CA ALA A 406 15.06 -19.51 13.42
C ALA A 406 15.44 -19.72 14.90
N LYS A 407 15.73 -18.67 15.69
CA LYS A 407 16.14 -18.79 17.10
C LYS A 407 15.17 -18.25 18.12
N SER A 408 14.00 -17.75 17.78
CA SER A 408 12.95 -17.49 18.78
C SER A 408 12.22 -18.79 19.12
N LYS A 409 12.81 -19.63 19.90
CA LYS A 409 12.08 -20.69 20.61
C LYS A 409 11.21 -20.02 21.66
N ILE A 410 9.97 -19.70 21.33
CA ILE A 410 8.91 -19.56 22.31
C ILE A 410 8.62 -20.97 22.82
N PRO A 411 8.84 -21.33 24.09
CA PRO A 411 8.52 -22.64 24.56
C PRO A 411 7.00 -22.76 24.66
N TRP A 412 6.41 -23.46 23.71
CA TRP A 412 5.05 -23.97 23.88
C TRP A 412 5.07 -24.99 25.01
N ASN A 413 4.58 -24.59 26.18
CA ASN A 413 4.46 -25.46 27.32
C ASN A 413 3.36 -26.51 27.02
N LYS A 414 3.76 -27.69 26.56
CA LYS A 414 2.90 -28.86 26.47
C LYS A 414 2.55 -29.24 27.89
N LYS A 415 1.33 -28.96 28.32
CA LYS A 415 0.52 -29.66 29.32
C LYS A 415 -0.45 -28.73 30.03
N ARG A 416 -1.67 -28.61 29.51
CA ARG A 416 -2.89 -28.58 30.34
C ARG A 416 -3.96 -29.39 29.58
N PRO A 417 -4.55 -30.42 30.18
CA PRO A 417 -5.70 -31.07 29.62
C PRO A 417 -6.93 -30.16 29.76
N LEU A 418 -7.72 -30.10 28.69
CA LEU A 418 -9.07 -29.52 28.72
C LEU A 418 -9.88 -30.34 29.76
N GLN A 419 -10.33 -29.70 30.82
CA GLN A 419 -11.40 -30.19 31.64
C GLN A 419 -12.74 -29.69 31.10
N ASP A 420 -13.60 -30.61 30.85
CA ASP A 420 -15.00 -30.43 30.46
C ASP A 420 -15.76 -29.54 31.44
N THR A 421 -16.40 -28.48 30.94
CA THR A 421 -17.78 -28.06 31.31
C THR A 421 -18.35 -27.21 30.19
#